data_c5ee185a659f750a8ecaffabd864b921
#
_entry.id   c5ee185a659f750a8ecaffabd864b921
#
_cell.length_a   1.000
_cell.length_b   1.000
_cell.length_c   1.000
_cell.angle_alpha   90.00
_cell.angle_beta   90.00
_cell.angle_gamma   90.00
#
_symmetry.space_group_name_H-M   'P 1'
#
loop_
_entity.id
_entity.type
_entity.pdbx_description
1 polymer ?
#
loop_
_entity_poly.entity_id
_entity_poly.type
_entity_poly.pdbx_seq_one_letter_code
_entity_poly.pdbx_strand_id
1 'polypeptide(L)'
;MPRRGGGDDDRPRKSWREIDRARGKSSHTSSDRPDHARERLERSQAYREYKSNLDKFFEGGATAAPEGLKALLDPTGEKSARAKAIEAIQKASAEDRKQWSELVKAFVEQHELPPDPYLLTEFLGHPRERVADKVLGRIEELFEAQQLKKVPPSLDQQLRSLELTADDEELRERAKVLREKLRG
;
A
#
# COMPACT_ATOMS: atom_id res chain seq x y z
N MET A 1 52.53 60.69 31.40
CA MET A 1 51.62 59.80 30.62
C MET A 1 51.11 58.74 31.58
N PRO A 2 49.87 58.85 32.13
CA PRO A 2 49.33 57.85 33.02
C PRO A 2 48.74 56.66 32.27
N ARG A 3 49.07 55.46 32.72
CA ARG A 3 48.49 54.18 32.23
C ARG A 3 47.04 54.06 32.69
N ARG A 4 46.14 53.86 31.72
CA ARG A 4 44.74 53.56 32.00
C ARG A 4 44.62 52.14 32.61
N GLY A 5 44.00 52.06 33.75
CA GLY A 5 43.69 50.86 34.48
C GLY A 5 42.69 49.97 33.69
N GLY A 6 42.95 48.66 33.79
CA GLY A 6 42.04 47.63 33.34
C GLY A 6 40.77 47.62 34.19
N GLY A 7 39.63 47.84 33.57
CA GLY A 7 38.35 47.57 34.24
C GLY A 7 38.19 46.08 34.44
N ASP A 8 38.19 45.70 35.67
CA ASP A 8 37.83 44.35 36.14
C ASP A 8 36.34 44.14 35.79
N ASP A 9 36.08 43.36 34.78
CA ASP A 9 34.72 42.99 34.40
C ASP A 9 34.24 41.84 35.33
N ASP A 10 33.93 42.26 36.56
CA ASP A 10 33.48 41.38 37.63
C ASP A 10 32.00 40.94 37.43
N ARG A 11 31.68 40.52 36.20
CA ARG A 11 30.40 39.88 35.90
C ARG A 11 30.53 38.42 36.24
N PRO A 12 29.68 37.89 37.17
CA PRO A 12 29.72 36.48 37.52
C PRO A 12 29.55 35.61 36.27
N ARG A 13 30.54 34.76 36.00
CA ARG A 13 30.48 33.80 34.87
C ARG A 13 29.28 32.90 35.09
N LYS A 14 28.38 32.89 34.11
CA LYS A 14 27.21 32.01 34.12
C LYS A 14 27.64 30.55 34.25
N SER A 15 26.98 29.81 35.13
CA SER A 15 27.27 28.41 35.33
C SER A 15 26.89 27.61 34.08
N TRP A 16 27.53 26.46 33.85
CA TRP A 16 27.20 25.58 32.75
C TRP A 16 25.71 25.21 32.69
N ARG A 17 25.07 25.04 33.87
CA ARG A 17 23.62 24.82 33.98
C ARG A 17 22.76 25.98 33.47
N GLU A 18 23.21 27.22 33.66
CA GLU A 18 22.52 28.40 33.14
C GLU A 18 22.72 28.56 31.64
N ILE A 19 23.91 28.20 31.12
CA ILE A 19 24.20 28.18 29.70
C ILE A 19 23.35 27.11 29.01
N ASP A 20 23.23 25.91 29.54
CA ASP A 20 22.41 24.85 28.96
C ASP A 20 20.91 25.17 29.06
N ARG A 21 20.45 25.78 30.16
CA ARG A 21 19.07 26.24 30.29
C ARG A 21 18.76 27.39 29.31
N ALA A 22 19.73 28.22 28.94
CA ALA A 22 19.60 29.28 27.95
C ALA A 22 19.64 28.70 26.51
N ARG A 23 20.41 27.63 26.26
CA ARG A 23 20.43 26.90 24.99
C ARG A 23 19.08 26.24 24.68
N GLY A 24 18.41 25.67 25.67
CA GLY A 24 17.05 25.11 25.48
C GLY A 24 15.98 26.16 25.20
N LYS A 25 16.30 27.45 25.33
CA LYS A 25 15.41 28.58 24.97
C LYS A 25 15.89 29.35 23.74
N SER A 26 16.57 28.69 22.81
CA SER A 26 16.96 29.29 21.55
C SER A 26 15.71 29.81 20.82
N SER A 27 15.71 31.09 20.48
CA SER A 27 14.61 31.73 19.71
C SER A 27 14.38 31.11 18.33
N HIS A 28 15.28 30.24 17.87
CA HIS A 28 15.15 29.51 16.61
C HIS A 28 14.44 28.14 16.76
N THR A 29 14.21 27.65 17.97
CA THR A 29 13.46 26.40 18.25
C THR A 29 12.03 26.67 18.71
N SER A 30 11.54 27.90 18.57
CA SER A 30 10.15 28.23 18.84
C SER A 30 9.24 27.65 17.71
N SER A 31 8.97 26.35 17.82
CA SER A 31 7.89 25.69 17.08
C SER A 31 6.49 26.21 17.47
N ASP A 32 6.41 27.07 18.49
CA ASP A 32 5.16 27.64 19.00
C ASP A 32 4.79 29.00 18.41
N ARG A 33 5.56 29.52 17.46
CA ARG A 33 5.09 30.69 16.71
C ARG A 33 4.09 30.19 15.67
N PRO A 34 2.81 30.62 15.73
CA PRO A 34 1.86 30.30 14.68
C PRO A 34 2.42 30.77 13.34
N ASP A 35 2.67 29.84 12.43
CA ASP A 35 3.11 30.15 11.08
C ASP A 35 1.88 30.67 10.31
N HIS A 36 1.65 31.95 10.41
CA HIS A 36 0.51 32.63 9.77
C HIS A 36 0.51 32.44 8.23
N ALA A 37 1.66 32.18 7.63
CA ALA A 37 1.75 31.87 6.21
C ALA A 37 1.17 30.47 5.95
N ARG A 38 1.54 29.49 6.77
CA ARG A 38 1.03 28.13 6.72
C ARG A 38 -0.48 28.07 7.02
N GLU A 39 -0.95 28.79 8.04
CA GLU A 39 -2.39 28.88 8.35
C GLU A 39 -3.20 29.50 7.20
N ARG A 40 -2.68 30.54 6.54
CA ARG A 40 -3.34 31.14 5.37
C ARG A 40 -3.41 30.15 4.20
N LEU A 41 -2.33 29.40 3.98
CA LEU A 41 -2.25 28.39 2.94
C LEU A 41 -3.22 27.25 3.21
N GLU A 42 -3.30 26.76 4.44
CA GLU A 42 -4.23 25.71 4.87
C GLU A 42 -5.71 26.16 4.80
N ARG A 43 -5.99 27.45 4.98
CA ARG A 43 -7.33 28.04 4.84
C ARG A 43 -7.69 28.32 3.39
N SER A 44 -6.72 28.33 2.45
CA SER A 44 -6.98 28.59 1.05
C SER A 44 -7.87 27.49 0.43
N GLN A 45 -8.79 27.89 -0.44
CA GLN A 45 -9.66 26.96 -1.16
C GLN A 45 -8.81 25.98 -1.99
N ALA A 46 -7.77 26.48 -2.66
CA ALA A 46 -6.86 25.67 -3.47
C ALA A 46 -6.16 24.57 -2.64
N TYR A 47 -5.74 24.87 -1.41
CA TYR A 47 -5.14 23.85 -0.54
C TYR A 47 -6.14 22.81 -0.06
N ARG A 48 -7.37 23.21 0.26
CA ARG A 48 -8.44 22.29 0.64
C ARG A 48 -8.82 21.35 -0.52
N GLU A 49 -8.93 21.90 -1.72
CA GLU A 49 -9.18 21.11 -2.94
C GLU A 49 -8.03 20.15 -3.22
N TYR A 50 -6.78 20.62 -3.10
CA TYR A 50 -5.59 19.78 -3.23
C TYR A 50 -5.58 18.64 -2.22
N LYS A 51 -5.83 18.94 -0.94
CA LYS A 51 -5.89 17.94 0.13
C LYS A 51 -7.02 16.94 -0.11
N SER A 52 -8.22 17.40 -0.44
CA SER A 52 -9.37 16.53 -0.76
C SER A 52 -9.07 15.62 -1.96
N ASN A 53 -8.40 16.13 -2.99
CA ASN A 53 -8.00 15.33 -4.14
C ASN A 53 -6.90 14.32 -3.79
N LEU A 54 -5.99 14.69 -2.88
CA LEU A 54 -4.96 13.79 -2.36
C LEU A 54 -5.57 12.67 -1.52
N ASP A 55 -6.50 12.99 -0.64
CA ASP A 55 -7.23 12.02 0.18
C ASP A 55 -8.01 11.04 -0.72
N LYS A 56 -8.76 11.53 -1.70
CA LYS A 56 -9.44 10.71 -2.70
C LYS A 56 -8.49 9.83 -3.51
N PHE A 57 -7.29 10.34 -3.80
CA PHE A 57 -6.26 9.55 -4.48
C PHE A 57 -5.75 8.39 -3.61
N PHE A 58 -5.52 8.63 -2.31
CA PHE A 58 -5.10 7.58 -1.39
C PHE A 58 -6.21 6.58 -1.07
N GLU A 59 -7.47 7.01 -1.01
CA GLU A 59 -8.63 6.14 -0.81
C GLU A 59 -9.03 5.37 -2.06
N GLY A 60 -9.04 6.03 -3.22
CA GLY A 60 -9.51 5.49 -4.50
C GLY A 60 -8.41 4.99 -5.45
N GLY A 61 -7.14 5.10 -5.05
CA GLY A 61 -6.01 4.72 -5.91
C GLY A 61 -5.86 5.58 -7.17
N ALA A 62 -5.22 5.03 -8.21
CA ALA A 62 -4.94 5.75 -9.46
C ALA A 62 -6.20 6.23 -10.21
N THR A 63 -7.36 5.64 -9.93
CA THR A 63 -8.63 6.01 -10.59
C THR A 63 -9.18 7.36 -10.14
N ALA A 64 -8.90 7.78 -8.89
CA ALA A 64 -9.37 9.02 -8.29
C ALA A 64 -8.41 10.21 -8.48
N ALA A 65 -7.26 10.00 -9.10
CA ALA A 65 -6.26 11.05 -9.31
C ALA A 65 -6.73 12.11 -10.31
N PRO A 66 -6.33 13.40 -10.14
CA PRO A 66 -6.50 14.43 -11.16
C PRO A 66 -5.87 14.01 -12.49
N GLU A 67 -6.47 14.43 -13.64
CA GLU A 67 -6.04 13.95 -14.97
C GLU A 67 -4.55 14.14 -15.27
N GLY A 68 -3.96 15.26 -14.86
CA GLY A 68 -2.52 15.50 -15.03
C GLY A 68 -1.65 14.53 -14.23
N LEU A 69 -2.12 14.07 -13.08
CA LEU A 69 -1.42 13.09 -12.26
C LEU A 69 -1.65 11.65 -12.77
N LYS A 70 -2.83 11.38 -13.34
CA LYS A 70 -3.13 10.09 -14.01
C LYS A 70 -2.18 9.83 -15.17
N ALA A 71 -1.94 10.83 -16.00
CA ALA A 71 -1.03 10.71 -17.14
C ALA A 71 0.42 10.39 -16.72
N LEU A 72 0.84 10.84 -15.53
CA LEU A 72 2.18 10.52 -14.99
C LEU A 72 2.24 9.15 -14.31
N LEU A 73 1.18 8.75 -13.61
CA LEU A 73 1.15 7.51 -12.82
C LEU A 73 0.71 6.29 -13.63
N ASP A 74 -0.10 6.50 -14.65
CA ASP A 74 -0.66 5.46 -15.50
C ASP A 74 -0.78 5.96 -16.95
N PRO A 75 0.36 6.16 -17.66
CA PRO A 75 0.38 6.69 -19.01
C PRO A 75 -0.32 5.79 -20.02
N THR A 76 -0.43 4.49 -19.76
CA THR A 76 -1.09 3.51 -20.61
C THR A 76 -2.56 3.27 -20.21
N GLY A 77 -2.98 3.73 -19.04
CA GLY A 77 -4.32 3.44 -18.49
C GLY A 77 -4.50 2.02 -17.95
N GLU A 78 -3.48 1.18 -18.04
CA GLU A 78 -3.56 -0.24 -17.65
C GLU A 78 -3.80 -0.44 -16.16
N LYS A 79 -3.13 0.35 -15.32
CA LYS A 79 -3.32 0.28 -13.84
C LYS A 79 -4.73 0.67 -13.46
N SER A 80 -5.26 1.71 -14.10
CA SER A 80 -6.63 2.17 -13.90
C SER A 80 -7.66 1.15 -14.38
N ALA A 81 -7.45 0.53 -15.55
CA ALA A 81 -8.31 -0.53 -16.08
C ALA A 81 -8.30 -1.76 -15.17
N ARG A 82 -7.12 -2.17 -14.71
CA ARG A 82 -6.94 -3.28 -13.76
C ARG A 82 -7.66 -3.03 -12.42
N ALA A 83 -7.53 -1.82 -11.86
CA ALA A 83 -8.21 -1.47 -10.61
C ALA A 83 -9.74 -1.53 -10.75
N LYS A 84 -10.29 -1.00 -11.85
CA LYS A 84 -11.73 -1.08 -12.15
C LYS A 84 -12.21 -2.52 -12.34
N ALA A 85 -11.40 -3.35 -12.99
CA ALA A 85 -11.73 -4.76 -13.18
C ALA A 85 -11.77 -5.52 -11.84
N ILE A 86 -10.82 -5.24 -10.91
CA ILE A 86 -10.83 -5.83 -9.56
C ILE A 86 -12.06 -5.37 -8.77
N GLU A 87 -12.41 -4.09 -8.82
CA GLU A 87 -13.61 -3.55 -8.16
C GLU A 87 -14.88 -4.22 -8.69
N ALA A 88 -14.98 -4.39 -10.02
CA ALA A 88 -16.10 -5.09 -10.64
C ALA A 88 -16.20 -6.56 -10.19
N ILE A 89 -15.06 -7.26 -10.07
CA ILE A 89 -15.01 -8.63 -9.57
C ILE A 89 -15.48 -8.71 -8.11
N GLN A 90 -14.99 -7.83 -7.24
CA GLN A 90 -15.37 -7.80 -5.83
C GLN A 90 -16.87 -7.53 -5.64
N LYS A 91 -17.43 -6.64 -6.46
CA LYS A 91 -18.87 -6.36 -6.45
C LYS A 91 -19.67 -7.58 -6.93
N ALA A 92 -19.27 -8.21 -8.01
CA ALA A 92 -19.95 -9.38 -8.56
C ALA A 92 -19.85 -10.61 -7.64
N SER A 93 -18.76 -10.76 -6.89
CA SER A 93 -18.56 -11.84 -5.92
C SER A 93 -19.67 -11.93 -4.87
N ALA A 94 -20.23 -10.78 -4.48
CA ALA A 94 -21.29 -10.71 -3.49
C ALA A 94 -22.71 -10.96 -4.09
N GLU A 95 -22.90 -10.71 -5.37
CA GLU A 95 -24.23 -10.65 -6.01
C GLU A 95 -24.49 -11.85 -6.95
N ASP A 96 -23.54 -12.19 -7.83
CA ASP A 96 -23.72 -13.22 -8.88
C ASP A 96 -22.43 -14.00 -9.16
N ARG A 97 -22.43 -15.28 -8.76
CA ARG A 97 -21.30 -16.20 -8.97
C ARG A 97 -20.98 -16.45 -10.45
N LYS A 98 -21.94 -16.40 -11.34
CA LYS A 98 -21.70 -16.59 -12.80
C LYS A 98 -20.98 -15.38 -13.37
N GLN A 99 -21.47 -14.17 -13.06
CA GLN A 99 -20.84 -12.94 -13.48
C GLN A 99 -19.42 -12.83 -12.93
N TRP A 100 -19.22 -13.14 -11.64
CA TRP A 100 -17.91 -13.22 -11.03
C TRP A 100 -16.96 -14.13 -11.80
N SER A 101 -17.39 -15.34 -12.15
CA SER A 101 -16.57 -16.30 -12.89
C SER A 101 -16.11 -15.76 -14.26
N GLU A 102 -17.01 -15.13 -15.03
CA GLU A 102 -16.61 -14.57 -16.34
C GLU A 102 -15.68 -13.35 -16.18
N LEU A 103 -15.89 -12.50 -15.17
CA LEU A 103 -15.01 -11.36 -14.87
C LEU A 103 -13.62 -11.81 -14.43
N VAL A 104 -13.52 -12.80 -13.54
CA VAL A 104 -12.22 -13.35 -13.11
C VAL A 104 -11.49 -13.99 -14.30
N LYS A 105 -12.18 -14.76 -15.15
CA LYS A 105 -11.57 -15.33 -16.34
C LYS A 105 -11.01 -14.24 -17.26
N ALA A 106 -11.81 -13.21 -17.57
CA ALA A 106 -11.38 -12.11 -18.42
C ALA A 106 -10.17 -11.37 -17.80
N PHE A 107 -10.19 -11.17 -16.49
CA PHE A 107 -9.09 -10.54 -15.78
C PHE A 107 -7.78 -11.34 -15.88
N VAL A 108 -7.82 -12.66 -15.66
CA VAL A 108 -6.65 -13.54 -15.73
C VAL A 108 -6.11 -13.68 -17.17
N GLU A 109 -6.94 -13.47 -18.18
CA GLU A 109 -6.52 -13.46 -19.58
C GLU A 109 -5.91 -12.13 -20.05
N GLN A 110 -6.35 -11.00 -19.49
CA GLN A 110 -6.00 -9.66 -19.96
C GLN A 110 -4.98 -8.94 -19.09
N HIS A 111 -4.87 -9.29 -17.80
CA HIS A 111 -4.04 -8.59 -16.83
C HIS A 111 -3.11 -9.54 -16.10
N GLU A 112 -1.98 -8.99 -15.63
CA GLU A 112 -1.15 -9.71 -14.66
C GLU A 112 -1.87 -9.91 -13.33
N LEU A 113 -1.67 -11.08 -12.73
CA LEU A 113 -2.23 -11.39 -11.42
C LEU A 113 -1.56 -10.53 -10.33
N PRO A 114 -2.35 -9.90 -9.45
CA PRO A 114 -1.80 -9.07 -8.38
C PRO A 114 -1.05 -9.90 -7.35
N PRO A 115 -0.10 -9.29 -6.61
CA PRO A 115 0.59 -9.96 -5.52
C PRO A 115 -0.23 -9.98 -4.20
N ASP A 116 -1.56 -9.90 -4.30
CA ASP A 116 -2.45 -9.93 -3.14
C ASP A 116 -2.91 -11.36 -2.85
N PRO A 117 -2.47 -11.98 -1.71
CA PRO A 117 -2.80 -13.34 -1.37
C PRO A 117 -4.30 -13.58 -1.15
N TYR A 118 -5.04 -12.58 -0.67
CA TYR A 118 -6.48 -12.72 -0.41
C TYR A 118 -7.27 -12.81 -1.72
N LEU A 119 -6.96 -11.93 -2.67
CA LEU A 119 -7.58 -11.92 -3.98
C LEU A 119 -7.23 -13.19 -4.78
N LEU A 120 -5.96 -13.61 -4.74
CA LEU A 120 -5.53 -14.85 -5.38
C LEU A 120 -6.23 -16.08 -4.78
N THR A 121 -6.42 -16.11 -3.47
CA THR A 121 -7.15 -17.20 -2.79
C THR A 121 -8.62 -17.26 -3.25
N GLU A 122 -9.25 -16.10 -3.45
CA GLU A 122 -10.60 -16.04 -3.99
C GLU A 122 -10.65 -16.56 -5.44
N PHE A 123 -9.71 -16.14 -6.28
CA PHE A 123 -9.61 -16.58 -7.68
C PHE A 123 -9.30 -18.08 -7.80
N LEU A 124 -8.56 -18.65 -6.87
CA LEU A 124 -8.26 -20.09 -6.85
C LEU A 124 -9.52 -20.96 -6.78
N GLY A 125 -10.61 -20.45 -6.19
CA GLY A 125 -11.93 -21.08 -6.17
C GLY A 125 -12.72 -20.99 -7.47
N HIS A 126 -12.07 -20.63 -8.59
CA HIS A 126 -12.72 -20.53 -9.88
C HIS A 126 -13.07 -21.91 -10.47
N PRO A 127 -14.27 -22.10 -11.08
CA PRO A 127 -14.70 -23.39 -11.58
C PRO A 127 -13.92 -23.91 -12.81
N ARG A 128 -13.21 -23.05 -13.53
CA ARG A 128 -12.38 -23.45 -14.67
C ARG A 128 -10.94 -23.70 -14.24
N GLU A 129 -10.47 -24.91 -14.39
CA GLU A 129 -9.13 -25.36 -13.98
C GLU A 129 -7.99 -24.53 -14.59
N ARG A 130 -8.10 -24.11 -15.88
CA ARG A 130 -7.11 -23.23 -16.52
C ARG A 130 -6.91 -21.90 -15.80
N VAL A 131 -7.96 -21.37 -15.18
CA VAL A 131 -7.87 -20.16 -14.37
C VAL A 131 -7.22 -20.48 -13.03
N ALA A 132 -7.66 -21.56 -12.38
CA ALA A 132 -7.08 -22.03 -11.13
C ALA A 132 -5.59 -22.35 -11.27
N ASP A 133 -5.17 -22.97 -12.36
CA ASP A 133 -3.78 -23.29 -12.67
C ASP A 133 -2.90 -22.05 -12.76
N LYS A 134 -3.32 -21.03 -13.55
CA LYS A 134 -2.59 -19.76 -13.63
C LYS A 134 -2.48 -19.05 -12.28
N VAL A 135 -3.56 -19.08 -11.48
CA VAL A 135 -3.60 -18.48 -10.15
C VAL A 135 -2.69 -19.24 -9.20
N LEU A 136 -2.71 -20.57 -9.23
CA LEU A 136 -1.82 -21.42 -8.45
C LEU A 136 -0.36 -21.13 -8.76
N GLY A 137 0.01 -21.07 -10.04
CA GLY A 137 1.37 -20.70 -10.48
C GLY A 137 1.81 -19.35 -9.91
N ARG A 138 0.91 -18.36 -9.87
CA ARG A 138 1.23 -17.05 -9.27
C ARG A 138 1.44 -17.14 -7.76
N ILE A 139 0.67 -17.95 -7.06
CA ILE A 139 0.85 -18.16 -5.61
C ILE A 139 2.19 -18.87 -5.35
N GLU A 140 2.55 -19.86 -6.16
CA GLU A 140 3.83 -20.55 -6.07
C GLU A 140 5.02 -19.59 -6.26
N GLU A 141 4.97 -18.72 -7.28
CA GLU A 141 5.99 -17.68 -7.51
C GLU A 141 6.14 -16.76 -6.29
N LEU A 142 5.02 -16.30 -5.73
CA LEU A 142 5.04 -15.42 -4.55
C LEU A 142 5.56 -16.14 -3.30
N PHE A 143 5.28 -17.43 -3.18
CA PHE A 143 5.80 -18.26 -2.09
C PHE A 143 7.32 -18.43 -2.21
N GLU A 144 7.83 -18.80 -3.39
CA GLU A 144 9.26 -18.96 -3.65
C GLU A 144 10.04 -17.65 -3.50
N ALA A 145 9.46 -16.54 -3.93
CA ALA A 145 10.01 -15.20 -3.74
C ALA A 145 9.92 -14.69 -2.28
N GLN A 146 9.36 -15.47 -1.35
CA GLN A 146 9.12 -15.07 0.04
C GLN A 146 8.28 -13.78 0.18
N GLN A 147 7.43 -13.50 -0.80
CA GLN A 147 6.55 -12.33 -0.82
C GLN A 147 5.18 -12.59 -0.19
N LEU A 148 4.85 -13.83 0.12
CA LEU A 148 3.64 -14.23 0.85
C LEU A 148 3.77 -13.89 2.34
N LYS A 149 3.67 -12.60 2.67
CA LYS A 149 3.81 -12.13 4.06
C LYS A 149 2.68 -12.57 5.00
N LYS A 150 1.48 -12.78 4.46
CA LYS A 150 0.29 -13.23 5.19
C LYS A 150 -0.43 -14.26 4.35
N VAL A 151 -0.49 -15.48 4.84
CA VAL A 151 -1.24 -16.56 4.19
C VAL A 151 -2.69 -16.49 4.68
N PRO A 152 -3.68 -16.31 3.78
CA PRO A 152 -5.09 -16.36 4.17
C PRO A 152 -5.46 -17.74 4.72
N PRO A 153 -6.22 -17.84 5.82
CA PRO A 153 -6.67 -19.15 6.34
C PRO A 153 -7.47 -19.97 5.33
N SER A 154 -8.18 -19.30 4.43
CA SER A 154 -8.95 -19.92 3.35
C SER A 154 -8.09 -20.53 2.26
N LEU A 155 -6.80 -20.16 2.12
CA LEU A 155 -5.92 -20.72 1.10
C LEU A 155 -5.72 -22.24 1.28
N ASP A 156 -5.49 -22.71 2.50
CA ASP A 156 -5.35 -24.14 2.78
C ASP A 156 -6.62 -24.92 2.37
N GLN A 157 -7.79 -24.34 2.62
CA GLN A 157 -9.07 -24.94 2.23
C GLN A 157 -9.25 -24.98 0.70
N GLN A 158 -8.89 -23.91 -0.01
CA GLN A 158 -8.98 -23.88 -1.47
C GLN A 158 -7.98 -24.84 -2.12
N LEU A 159 -6.75 -24.92 -1.63
CA LEU A 159 -5.75 -25.89 -2.11
C LEU A 159 -6.24 -27.33 -1.88
N ARG A 160 -6.82 -27.62 -0.71
CA ARG A 160 -7.40 -28.93 -0.42
C ARG A 160 -8.58 -29.25 -1.36
N SER A 161 -9.39 -28.25 -1.68
CA SER A 161 -10.49 -28.43 -2.65
C SER A 161 -9.93 -28.81 -4.01
N LEU A 162 -8.93 -28.12 -4.52
CA LEU A 162 -8.27 -28.44 -5.79
C LEU A 162 -7.64 -29.84 -5.79
N GLU A 163 -6.94 -30.21 -4.72
CA GLU A 163 -6.36 -31.55 -4.55
C GLU A 163 -7.41 -32.67 -4.70
N LEU A 164 -8.65 -32.41 -4.26
CA LEU A 164 -9.72 -33.41 -4.28
C LEU A 164 -10.61 -33.38 -5.52
N THR A 165 -10.75 -32.24 -6.17
CA THR A 165 -11.78 -32.01 -7.21
C THR A 165 -11.24 -31.69 -8.59
N ALA A 166 -9.96 -31.33 -8.73
CA ALA A 166 -9.39 -31.06 -10.05
C ALA A 166 -9.33 -32.32 -10.90
N ASP A 167 -9.66 -32.22 -12.18
CA ASP A 167 -9.56 -33.31 -13.14
C ASP A 167 -8.09 -33.54 -13.57
N ASP A 168 -7.31 -32.44 -13.64
CA ASP A 168 -5.89 -32.45 -13.98
C ASP A 168 -5.04 -32.96 -12.79
N GLU A 169 -4.31 -34.05 -13.03
CA GLU A 169 -3.43 -34.68 -12.01
C GLU A 169 -2.24 -33.81 -11.62
N GLU A 170 -1.66 -33.06 -12.58
CA GLU A 170 -0.55 -32.14 -12.33
C GLU A 170 -1.01 -30.99 -11.41
N LEU A 171 -2.19 -30.44 -11.67
CA LEU A 171 -2.78 -29.37 -10.84
C LEU A 171 -3.04 -29.86 -9.41
N ARG A 172 -3.55 -31.10 -9.25
CA ARG A 172 -3.77 -31.73 -7.93
C ARG A 172 -2.47 -31.88 -7.14
N GLU A 173 -1.44 -32.42 -7.77
CA GLU A 173 -0.15 -32.62 -7.10
C GLU A 173 0.53 -31.32 -6.71
N ARG A 174 0.50 -30.30 -7.60
CA ARG A 174 1.01 -28.95 -7.30
C ARG A 174 0.26 -28.32 -6.11
N ALA A 175 -1.06 -28.42 -6.10
CA ALA A 175 -1.87 -27.90 -4.99
C ALA A 175 -1.51 -28.59 -3.66
N LYS A 176 -1.32 -29.90 -3.67
CA LYS A 176 -0.90 -30.70 -2.51
C LYS A 176 0.49 -30.28 -2.01
N VAL A 177 1.48 -30.24 -2.91
CA VAL A 177 2.87 -29.84 -2.58
C VAL A 177 2.92 -28.44 -1.99
N LEU A 178 2.22 -27.47 -2.59
CA LEU A 178 2.16 -26.12 -2.07
C LEU A 178 1.52 -26.07 -0.68
N ARG A 179 0.43 -26.82 -0.48
CA ARG A 179 -0.25 -26.92 0.81
C ARG A 179 0.65 -27.50 1.91
N GLU A 180 1.44 -28.52 1.60
CA GLU A 180 2.40 -29.10 2.53
C GLU A 180 3.52 -28.11 2.89
N LYS A 181 4.07 -27.40 1.90
CA LYS A 181 5.08 -26.35 2.11
C LYS A 181 4.57 -25.18 2.98
N LEU A 182 3.29 -24.85 2.89
CA LEU A 182 2.70 -23.77 3.70
C LEU A 182 2.45 -24.15 5.16
N ARG A 183 2.42 -25.47 5.47
CA ARG A 183 2.21 -26.01 6.82
C ARG A 183 3.50 -26.31 7.58
N GLY A 184 4.60 -26.53 6.86
CA GLY A 184 5.92 -26.85 7.42
C GLY A 184 6.67 -25.67 7.89
#